data_26e8ea2da6d4d4de6598464e17a8bff2
#
_entry.id   26e8ea2da6d4d4de6598464e17a8bff2
#
_cell.length_a   1.000
_cell.length_b   1.000
_cell.length_c   1.000
_cell.angle_alpha   90.00
_cell.angle_beta   90.00
_cell.angle_gamma   90.00
#
_symmetry.space_group_name_H-M   'P 1'
#
loop_
_entity.id
_entity.type
_entity.pdbx_description
1 polymer ?
#
loop_
_entity_poly.entity_id
_entity_poly.type
_entity_poly.pdbx_seq_one_letter_code
_entity_poly.pdbx_strand_id
1 'polypeptide(L)'
;KAIRRQRQMCIRDRITYFYTLIDDAVARVMKSEGGYIWACKNYDGDVMSDMVSSAFGSLAMMTSVLVTPDGKYEYEAAHGTVQRHYYKHLKGEETSTNSVATIFAWTGALRKRGELDGSHELEEFADKLEKACVKTIEDGKMTKDLALITTIPNPVVLNSEDFIKAIRSTLEGMLLL
;
A
#
# COMPACT_ATOMS: atom_id res chain seq x y z
N LYS A 1 -28.69 -16.29 -12.07
CA LYS A 1 -29.80 -15.30 -12.12
C LYS A 1 -30.27 -14.88 -10.73
N ALA A 2 -30.42 -15.79 -9.75
CA ALA A 2 -30.86 -15.45 -8.39
C ALA A 2 -29.86 -14.52 -7.65
N ILE A 3 -28.56 -14.81 -7.71
CA ILE A 3 -27.50 -13.99 -7.09
C ILE A 3 -27.48 -12.57 -7.67
N ARG A 4 -27.73 -12.41 -8.97
CA ARG A 4 -27.81 -11.10 -9.62
C ARG A 4 -29.01 -10.29 -9.13
N ARG A 5 -30.17 -10.92 -8.93
CA ARG A 5 -31.37 -10.25 -8.38
C ARG A 5 -31.18 -9.86 -6.91
N GLN A 6 -30.55 -10.72 -6.12
CA GLN A 6 -30.29 -10.44 -4.70
C GLN A 6 -29.31 -9.28 -4.53
N ARG A 7 -28.25 -9.23 -5.35
CA ARG A 7 -27.32 -8.09 -5.38
C ARG A 7 -28.01 -6.79 -5.80
N GLN A 8 -28.90 -6.84 -6.77
CA GLN A 8 -29.67 -5.65 -7.17
C GLN A 8 -30.66 -5.18 -6.09
N MET A 9 -31.20 -6.07 -5.27
CA MET A 9 -32.11 -5.69 -4.17
C MET A 9 -31.38 -5.04 -2.99
N CYS A 10 -30.18 -5.50 -2.63
CA CYS A 10 -29.40 -4.93 -1.52
C CYS A 10 -28.79 -3.56 -1.84
N ILE A 11 -28.66 -3.21 -3.11
CA ILE A 11 -27.92 -2.03 -3.59
C ILE A 11 -28.87 -0.90 -3.99
N ARG A 12 -30.19 -1.12 -3.98
CA ARG A 12 -31.18 -0.31 -4.69
C ARG A 12 -31.24 1.17 -4.29
N ASP A 13 -30.80 1.54 -3.10
CA ASP A 13 -31.07 2.88 -2.61
C ASP A 13 -29.84 3.71 -2.22
N ARG A 14 -28.61 3.16 -2.24
CA ARG A 14 -27.43 3.88 -1.71
C ARG A 14 -26.13 3.72 -2.49
N ILE A 15 -25.94 2.65 -3.28
CA ILE A 15 -24.71 2.38 -4.01
C ILE A 15 -25.01 2.07 -5.47
N THR A 16 -24.45 2.84 -6.39
CA THR A 16 -24.56 2.55 -7.81
C THR A 16 -23.74 1.32 -8.16
N TYR A 17 -24.40 0.26 -8.63
CA TYR A 17 -23.74 -0.95 -9.10
C TYR A 17 -23.91 -1.10 -10.60
N PHE A 18 -22.82 -1.38 -11.31
CA PHE A 18 -22.85 -1.75 -12.72
C PHE A 18 -21.91 -2.93 -12.98
N TYR A 19 -22.23 -3.70 -13.99
CA TYR A 19 -21.39 -4.80 -14.47
C TYR A 19 -20.69 -4.33 -15.76
N THR A 20 -19.41 -4.63 -15.84
CA THR A 20 -18.62 -4.35 -17.05
C THR A 20 -17.76 -5.55 -17.42
N LEU A 21 -17.33 -5.64 -18.65
CA LEU A 21 -16.33 -6.61 -19.09
C LEU A 21 -14.95 -6.14 -18.66
N ILE A 22 -14.01 -7.07 -18.54
CA ILE A 22 -12.68 -6.78 -18.00
C ILE A 22 -11.91 -5.79 -18.86
N ASP A 23 -12.01 -5.89 -20.17
CA ASP A 23 -11.37 -4.99 -21.13
C ASP A 23 -11.89 -3.55 -21.01
N ASP A 24 -13.21 -3.38 -20.87
CA ASP A 24 -13.82 -2.07 -20.64
C ASP A 24 -13.47 -1.53 -19.23
N ALA A 25 -13.44 -2.39 -18.21
CA ALA A 25 -13.03 -2.01 -16.85
C ALA A 25 -11.60 -1.46 -16.83
N VAL A 26 -10.66 -2.15 -17.49
CA VAL A 26 -9.25 -1.72 -17.62
C VAL A 26 -9.14 -0.37 -18.29
N ALA A 27 -9.87 -0.17 -19.41
CA ALA A 27 -9.85 1.10 -20.14
C ALA A 27 -10.43 2.26 -19.32
N ARG A 28 -11.40 1.99 -18.46
CA ARG A 28 -12.04 3.00 -17.59
C ARG A 28 -11.21 3.34 -16.38
N VAL A 29 -10.60 2.34 -15.71
CA VAL A 29 -9.85 2.55 -14.46
C VAL A 29 -8.69 3.52 -14.67
N MET A 30 -7.99 3.38 -15.78
CA MET A 30 -6.84 4.24 -16.14
C MET A 30 -7.21 5.70 -16.46
N LYS A 31 -8.48 5.96 -16.72
CA LYS A 31 -9.00 7.30 -17.05
C LYS A 31 -9.90 7.87 -15.97
N SER A 32 -10.12 7.13 -14.90
CA SER A 32 -11.05 7.48 -13.83
C SER A 32 -10.38 8.37 -12.79
N GLU A 33 -11.16 9.28 -12.23
CA GLU A 33 -10.80 10.06 -11.05
C GLU A 33 -10.95 9.27 -9.74
N GLY A 34 -11.35 7.99 -9.81
CA GLY A 34 -11.59 7.13 -8.65
C GLY A 34 -13.01 7.22 -8.11
N GLY A 35 -13.18 6.97 -6.80
CA GLY A 35 -14.48 7.02 -6.14
C GLY A 35 -15.37 5.79 -6.34
N TYR A 36 -14.80 4.65 -6.71
CA TYR A 36 -15.52 3.39 -6.89
C TYR A 36 -14.77 2.20 -6.27
N ILE A 37 -15.49 1.12 -6.05
CA ILE A 37 -14.93 -0.16 -5.64
C ILE A 37 -15.02 -1.13 -6.82
N TRP A 38 -13.89 -1.69 -7.21
CA TRP A 38 -13.82 -2.69 -8.27
C TRP A 38 -13.77 -4.10 -7.67
N ALA A 39 -14.87 -4.83 -7.76
CA ALA A 39 -14.95 -6.20 -7.29
C ALA A 39 -14.47 -7.17 -8.39
N CYS A 40 -13.32 -7.78 -8.17
CA CYS A 40 -12.71 -8.78 -9.04
C CYS A 40 -12.75 -10.17 -8.42
N LYS A 41 -12.56 -11.20 -9.26
CA LYS A 41 -12.11 -12.50 -8.76
C LYS A 41 -10.65 -12.40 -8.33
N ASN A 42 -10.20 -13.34 -7.48
CA ASN A 42 -8.87 -13.30 -6.87
C ASN A 42 -7.75 -13.03 -7.87
N TYR A 43 -7.59 -13.89 -8.85
CA TYR A 43 -6.53 -13.75 -9.87
C TYR A 43 -6.66 -12.46 -10.69
N ASP A 44 -7.85 -12.11 -11.11
CA ASP A 44 -8.09 -10.88 -11.87
C ASP A 44 -7.78 -9.64 -11.00
N GLY A 45 -8.11 -9.70 -9.70
CA GLY A 45 -7.79 -8.66 -8.73
C GLY A 45 -6.30 -8.48 -8.52
N ASP A 46 -5.57 -9.58 -8.34
CA ASP A 46 -4.11 -9.56 -8.17
C ASP A 46 -3.42 -8.90 -9.38
N VAL A 47 -3.76 -9.36 -10.59
CA VAL A 47 -3.16 -8.81 -11.82
C VAL A 47 -3.53 -7.34 -12.04
N MET A 48 -4.80 -6.98 -11.79
CA MET A 48 -5.28 -5.62 -12.02
C MET A 48 -4.74 -4.63 -10.98
N SER A 49 -4.64 -5.01 -9.72
CA SER A 49 -4.06 -4.16 -8.68
C SER A 49 -2.58 -3.88 -8.93
N ASP A 50 -1.81 -4.90 -9.32
CA ASP A 50 -0.40 -4.75 -9.70
C ASP A 50 -0.21 -3.84 -10.91
N MET A 51 -1.06 -4.00 -11.92
CA MET A 51 -1.00 -3.18 -13.13
C MET A 51 -1.29 -1.70 -12.81
N VAL A 52 -2.35 -1.43 -12.05
CA VAL A 52 -2.72 -0.06 -11.66
C VAL A 52 -1.64 0.54 -10.79
N SER A 53 -1.15 -0.20 -9.78
CA SER A 53 -0.07 0.27 -8.89
C SER A 53 1.21 0.60 -9.67
N SER A 54 1.59 -0.24 -10.63
CA SER A 54 2.77 -0.02 -11.47
C SER A 54 2.65 1.21 -12.37
N ALA A 55 1.41 1.56 -12.77
CA ALA A 55 1.17 2.75 -13.59
C ALA A 55 1.30 4.06 -12.79
N PHE A 56 1.06 4.03 -11.48
CA PHE A 56 1.09 5.22 -10.62
C PHE A 56 2.28 5.28 -9.67
N GLY A 57 3.11 4.25 -9.62
CA GLY A 57 4.27 4.25 -8.72
C GLY A 57 5.04 2.93 -8.72
N SER A 58 5.55 2.57 -7.56
CA SER A 58 6.28 1.31 -7.33
C SER A 58 5.38 0.28 -6.66
N LEU A 59 5.40 -0.96 -7.14
CA LEU A 59 4.80 -2.12 -6.46
C LEU A 59 5.25 -2.24 -4.99
N ALA A 60 6.47 -1.79 -4.69
CA ALA A 60 7.02 -1.80 -3.34
C ALA A 60 6.33 -0.82 -2.37
N MET A 61 5.33 -0.08 -2.83
CA MET A 61 4.48 0.79 -2.00
C MET A 61 3.07 0.22 -1.77
N MET A 62 2.75 -0.89 -2.41
CA MET A 62 1.42 -1.50 -2.36
C MET A 62 1.29 -2.47 -1.18
N THR A 63 0.16 -2.38 -0.47
CA THR A 63 -0.21 -3.32 0.59
C THR A 63 -1.46 -4.10 0.20
N SER A 64 -1.61 -5.26 0.78
CA SER A 64 -2.79 -6.12 0.65
C SER A 64 -3.42 -6.36 2.02
N VAL A 65 -4.73 -6.51 2.03
CA VAL A 65 -5.49 -6.84 3.23
C VAL A 65 -6.42 -8.00 2.92
N LEU A 66 -6.26 -9.11 3.61
CA LEU A 66 -7.16 -10.25 3.56
C LEU A 66 -8.18 -10.13 4.70
N VAL A 67 -9.45 -10.30 4.37
CA VAL A 67 -10.53 -10.19 5.35
C VAL A 67 -11.39 -11.46 5.29
N THR A 68 -11.51 -12.15 6.42
CA THR A 68 -12.37 -13.32 6.52
C THR A 68 -13.84 -12.93 6.71
N PRO A 69 -14.81 -13.78 6.36
CA PRO A 69 -16.24 -13.49 6.57
C PRO A 69 -16.62 -13.23 8.03
N ASP A 70 -15.84 -13.74 8.99
CA ASP A 70 -16.02 -13.54 10.44
C ASP A 70 -15.26 -12.32 10.97
N GLY A 71 -14.69 -11.51 10.07
CA GLY A 71 -14.10 -10.21 10.43
C GLY A 71 -12.68 -10.27 10.99
N LYS A 72 -11.89 -11.29 10.65
CA LYS A 72 -10.44 -11.30 10.91
C LYS A 72 -9.70 -10.64 9.77
N TYR A 73 -8.59 -10.00 10.09
CA TYR A 73 -7.78 -9.23 9.16
C TYR A 73 -6.34 -9.75 9.14
N GLU A 74 -5.78 -9.86 7.94
CA GLU A 74 -4.37 -10.09 7.71
C GLU A 74 -3.84 -8.99 6.79
N TYR A 75 -2.73 -8.38 7.18
CA TYR A 75 -2.09 -7.29 6.44
C TYR A 75 -0.74 -7.75 5.93
N GLU A 76 -0.47 -7.54 4.67
CA GLU A 76 0.78 -7.93 4.04
C GLU A 76 1.29 -6.87 3.05
N ALA A 77 2.58 -6.92 2.73
CA ALA A 77 3.11 -6.22 1.57
C ALA A 77 2.69 -7.01 0.32
N ALA A 78 2.12 -6.35 -0.67
CA ALA A 78 1.62 -7.01 -1.88
C ALA A 78 2.71 -7.51 -2.84
N HIS A 79 3.99 -7.31 -2.52
CA HIS A 79 5.11 -7.76 -3.33
C HIS A 79 5.79 -9.02 -2.74
N GLY A 80 6.54 -9.74 -3.57
CA GLY A 80 7.27 -10.93 -3.17
C GLY A 80 8.47 -10.65 -2.24
N THR A 81 9.19 -11.72 -1.87
CA THR A 81 10.24 -11.74 -0.84
C THR A 81 11.56 -11.07 -1.22
N VAL A 82 11.69 -10.51 -2.42
CA VAL A 82 12.90 -9.81 -2.92
C VAL A 82 14.21 -10.59 -2.69
N GLN A 83 14.20 -11.89 -2.94
CA GLN A 83 15.30 -12.83 -2.66
C GLN A 83 16.66 -12.35 -3.19
N ARG A 84 16.70 -11.67 -4.34
CA ARG A 84 17.95 -11.14 -4.89
C ARG A 84 18.67 -10.18 -3.95
N HIS A 85 17.94 -9.31 -3.25
CA HIS A 85 18.52 -8.39 -2.28
C HIS A 85 19.01 -9.15 -1.04
N TYR A 86 18.25 -10.14 -0.58
CA TYR A 86 18.67 -10.98 0.53
C TYR A 86 20.00 -11.71 0.25
N TYR A 87 20.14 -12.32 -0.94
CA TYR A 87 21.40 -12.98 -1.32
C TYR A 87 22.58 -12.02 -1.47
N LYS A 88 22.36 -10.79 -1.87
CA LYS A 88 23.38 -9.74 -1.85
C LYS A 88 23.78 -9.39 -0.43
N HIS A 89 22.81 -9.18 0.44
CA HIS A 89 23.05 -8.90 1.86
C HIS A 89 23.89 -10.01 2.52
N LEU A 90 23.60 -11.29 2.26
CA LEU A 90 24.38 -12.41 2.76
C LEU A 90 25.86 -12.40 2.30
N LYS A 91 26.16 -11.75 1.18
CA LYS A 91 27.52 -11.55 0.66
C LYS A 91 28.19 -10.29 1.21
N GLY A 92 27.53 -9.55 2.10
CA GLY A 92 28.01 -8.27 2.61
C GLY A 92 27.88 -7.11 1.62
N GLU A 93 27.09 -7.29 0.54
CA GLU A 93 26.82 -6.23 -0.42
C GLU A 93 25.72 -5.30 0.11
N GLU A 94 25.88 -4.01 -0.14
CA GLU A 94 24.87 -3.01 0.18
C GLU A 94 23.62 -3.18 -0.71
N THR A 95 22.44 -3.04 -0.13
CA THR A 95 21.16 -3.13 -0.84
C THR A 95 20.28 -1.91 -0.55
N SER A 96 19.50 -1.51 -1.55
CA SER A 96 18.50 -0.45 -1.42
C SER A 96 17.12 -1.07 -1.68
N THR A 97 16.58 -1.74 -0.65
CA THR A 97 15.25 -2.35 -0.68
C THR A 97 14.25 -1.37 -0.11
N ASN A 98 13.17 -1.13 -0.86
CA ASN A 98 12.07 -0.29 -0.40
C ASN A 98 11.23 -1.06 0.64
N SER A 99 11.13 -0.51 1.84
CA SER A 99 10.38 -1.11 2.96
C SER A 99 9.00 -0.48 3.18
N VAL A 100 8.56 0.44 2.33
CA VAL A 100 7.32 1.22 2.54
C VAL A 100 6.10 0.30 2.62
N ALA A 101 5.93 -0.65 1.70
CA ALA A 101 4.78 -1.57 1.73
C ALA A 101 4.75 -2.40 3.03
N THR A 102 5.90 -2.86 3.51
CA THR A 102 5.99 -3.60 4.78
C THR A 102 5.62 -2.69 5.97
N ILE A 103 6.11 -1.46 5.99
CA ILE A 103 5.75 -0.49 7.04
C ILE A 103 4.25 -0.19 6.99
N PHE A 104 3.67 0.00 5.82
CA PHE A 104 2.23 0.27 5.66
C PHE A 104 1.35 -0.93 6.01
N ALA A 105 1.82 -2.15 5.78
CA ALA A 105 1.15 -3.34 6.29
C ALA A 105 1.11 -3.35 7.83
N TRP A 106 2.22 -3.02 8.48
CA TRP A 106 2.28 -2.88 9.93
C TRP A 106 1.39 -1.74 10.44
N THR A 107 1.40 -0.57 9.84
CA THR A 107 0.56 0.55 10.29
C THR A 107 -0.92 0.24 10.10
N GLY A 108 -1.30 -0.43 9.01
CA GLY A 108 -2.66 -0.94 8.81
C GLY A 108 -3.09 -1.90 9.91
N ALA A 109 -2.23 -2.87 10.26
CA ALA A 109 -2.49 -3.83 11.34
C ALA A 109 -2.58 -3.15 12.72
N LEU A 110 -1.67 -2.20 13.01
CA LEU A 110 -1.68 -1.44 14.27
C LEU A 110 -2.93 -0.57 14.39
N ARG A 111 -3.31 0.13 13.34
CA ARG A 111 -4.55 0.93 13.29
C ARG A 111 -5.76 0.05 13.55
N LYS A 112 -5.85 -1.09 12.86
CA LYS A 112 -6.95 -2.04 13.08
C LYS A 112 -6.96 -2.61 14.49
N ARG A 113 -5.80 -2.86 15.07
CA ARG A 113 -5.70 -3.29 16.46
C ARG A 113 -6.15 -2.19 17.43
N GLY A 114 -5.76 -0.93 17.16
CA GLY A 114 -6.23 0.24 17.90
C GLY A 114 -7.76 0.36 17.90
N GLU A 115 -8.38 0.24 16.73
CA GLU A 115 -9.84 0.24 16.58
C GLU A 115 -10.50 -0.86 17.41
N LEU A 116 -9.96 -2.09 17.39
CA LEU A 116 -10.53 -3.23 18.10
C LEU A 116 -10.39 -3.11 19.63
N ASP A 117 -9.33 -2.50 20.11
CA ASP A 117 -9.03 -2.33 21.54
C ASP A 117 -9.50 -0.97 22.09
N GLY A 118 -9.94 -0.05 21.22
CA GLY A 118 -10.28 1.32 21.61
C GLY A 118 -9.06 2.16 22.00
N SER A 119 -7.87 1.84 21.45
CA SER A 119 -6.63 2.56 21.72
C SER A 119 -6.34 3.60 20.65
N HIS A 120 -6.80 4.84 20.87
CA HIS A 120 -6.53 5.96 19.98
C HIS A 120 -5.04 6.29 19.85
N GLU A 121 -4.27 6.06 20.89
CA GLU A 121 -2.81 6.26 20.89
C GLU A 121 -2.13 5.36 19.84
N LEU A 122 -2.59 4.11 19.69
CA LEU A 122 -2.07 3.18 18.71
C LEU A 122 -2.46 3.57 17.29
N GLU A 123 -3.70 4.04 17.09
CA GLU A 123 -4.17 4.56 15.82
C GLU A 123 -3.35 5.80 15.40
N GLU A 124 -3.16 6.75 16.32
CA GLU A 124 -2.38 7.97 16.08
C GLU A 124 -0.90 7.67 15.77
N PHE A 125 -0.31 6.71 16.47
CA PHE A 125 1.05 6.27 16.19
C PHE A 125 1.17 5.69 14.78
N ALA A 126 0.22 4.83 14.36
CA ALA A 126 0.20 4.26 13.02
C ALA A 126 0.10 5.36 11.94
N ASP A 127 -0.76 6.35 12.15
CA ASP A 127 -0.91 7.49 11.25
C ASP A 127 0.34 8.37 11.17
N LYS A 128 1.00 8.62 12.30
CA LYS A 128 2.27 9.36 12.34
C LYS A 128 3.38 8.61 11.60
N LEU A 129 3.45 7.29 11.73
CA LEU A 129 4.44 6.47 11.05
C LEU A 129 4.23 6.48 9.52
N GLU A 130 3.00 6.38 9.03
CA GLU A 130 2.72 6.54 7.60
C GLU A 130 3.10 7.93 7.09
N LYS A 131 2.70 8.97 7.80
CA LYS A 131 3.07 10.36 7.47
C LYS A 131 4.58 10.56 7.46
N ALA A 132 5.31 9.95 8.39
CA ALA A 132 6.77 10.02 8.43
C ALA A 132 7.42 9.34 7.22
N CYS A 133 6.89 8.20 6.76
CA CYS A 133 7.36 7.56 5.53
C CYS A 133 7.16 8.47 4.31
N VAL A 134 5.94 8.99 4.13
CA VAL A 134 5.60 9.87 3.00
C VAL A 134 6.47 11.12 3.04
N LYS A 135 6.54 11.79 4.19
CA LYS A 135 7.35 12.99 4.35
C LYS A 135 8.84 12.75 4.07
N THR A 136 9.40 11.62 4.49
CA THR A 136 10.80 11.29 4.23
C THR A 136 11.08 11.23 2.72
N ILE A 137 10.14 10.63 1.95
CA ILE A 137 10.23 10.55 0.49
C ILE A 137 10.03 11.92 -0.15
N GLU A 138 9.05 12.71 0.31
CA GLU A 138 8.79 14.07 -0.17
C GLU A 138 9.96 15.02 0.11
N ASP A 139 10.68 14.83 1.21
CA ASP A 139 11.92 15.54 1.55
C ASP A 139 13.12 15.09 0.67
N GLY A 140 12.87 14.21 -0.33
CA GLY A 140 13.88 13.76 -1.29
C GLY A 140 14.77 12.62 -0.82
N LYS A 141 14.49 11.98 0.32
CA LYS A 141 15.25 10.85 0.84
C LYS A 141 14.51 9.54 0.53
N MET A 142 15.08 8.69 -0.31
CA MET A 142 14.36 7.54 -0.82
C MET A 142 15.28 6.41 -1.24
N THR A 143 14.69 5.24 -1.46
CA THR A 143 15.37 4.07 -2.02
C THR A 143 15.55 4.20 -3.53
N LYS A 144 16.43 3.37 -4.10
CA LYS A 144 16.85 3.45 -5.50
C LYS A 144 15.68 3.31 -6.49
N ASP A 145 14.70 2.45 -6.21
CA ASP A 145 13.51 2.26 -7.05
C ASP A 145 12.67 3.53 -7.16
N LEU A 146 12.47 4.22 -6.04
CA LEU A 146 11.75 5.50 -6.02
C LEU A 146 12.53 6.61 -6.69
N ALA A 147 13.84 6.63 -6.51
CA ALA A 147 14.71 7.63 -7.15
C ALA A 147 14.71 7.54 -8.69
N LEU A 148 14.38 6.37 -9.26
CA LEU A 148 14.27 6.18 -10.71
C LEU A 148 12.98 6.76 -11.30
N ILE A 149 11.95 6.95 -10.52
CA ILE A 149 10.61 7.39 -10.97
C ILE A 149 10.20 8.74 -10.42
N THR A 150 10.94 9.28 -9.43
CA THR A 150 10.60 10.57 -8.81
C THR A 150 10.82 11.75 -9.76
N THR A 151 10.01 12.79 -9.59
CA THR A 151 10.19 14.10 -10.25
C THR A 151 10.97 15.09 -9.37
N ILE A 152 11.32 14.69 -8.14
CA ILE A 152 12.12 15.53 -7.22
C ILE A 152 13.54 15.66 -7.78
N PRO A 153 14.06 16.88 -7.94
CA PRO A 153 15.42 17.08 -8.43
C PRO A 153 16.46 16.64 -7.39
N ASN A 154 17.49 15.92 -7.86
CA ASN A 154 18.62 15.47 -7.03
C ASN A 154 18.22 14.71 -5.75
N PRO A 155 17.44 13.61 -5.85
CA PRO A 155 17.04 12.85 -4.67
C PRO A 155 18.26 12.20 -4.00
N VAL A 156 18.22 12.11 -2.68
CA VAL A 156 19.22 11.39 -1.88
C VAL A 156 18.85 9.90 -1.88
N VAL A 157 19.62 9.11 -2.63
CA VAL A 157 19.40 7.65 -2.70
C VAL A 157 20.01 7.01 -1.47
N LEU A 158 19.18 6.32 -0.71
CA LEU A 158 19.55 5.64 0.52
C LEU A 158 19.56 4.12 0.35
N ASN A 159 20.44 3.44 1.07
CA ASN A 159 20.34 2.00 1.27
C ASN A 159 19.16 1.66 2.21
N SER A 160 18.87 0.37 2.36
CA SER A 160 17.72 -0.10 3.14
C SER A 160 17.77 0.36 4.60
N GLU A 161 18.95 0.28 5.22
CA GLU A 161 19.13 0.63 6.63
C GLU A 161 19.01 2.14 6.86
N ASP A 162 19.68 2.93 6.03
CA ASP A 162 19.66 4.39 6.14
C ASP A 162 18.30 4.99 5.80
N PHE A 163 17.54 4.34 4.91
CA PHE A 163 16.16 4.72 4.64
C PHE A 163 15.26 4.53 5.86
N ILE A 164 15.37 3.38 6.54
CA ILE A 164 14.62 3.13 7.80
C ILE A 164 15.03 4.13 8.90
N LYS A 165 16.33 4.43 9.03
CA LYS A 165 16.84 5.44 9.97
C LYS A 165 16.29 6.84 9.65
N ALA A 166 16.20 7.20 8.39
CA ALA A 166 15.64 8.49 7.97
C ALA A 166 14.14 8.59 8.33
N ILE A 167 13.35 7.52 8.08
CA ILE A 167 11.95 7.47 8.50
C ILE A 167 11.82 7.59 10.02
N ARG A 168 12.64 6.84 10.77
CA ARG A 168 12.66 6.91 12.22
C ARG A 168 12.92 8.34 12.72
N SER A 169 13.92 9.01 12.18
CA SER A 169 14.25 10.39 12.58
C SER A 169 13.08 11.36 12.30
N THR A 170 12.40 11.18 11.17
CA THR A 170 11.22 11.98 10.83
C THR A 170 10.07 11.71 11.81
N LEU A 171 9.84 10.43 12.15
CA LEU A 171 8.81 10.03 13.11
C LEU A 171 9.09 10.56 14.51
N GLU A 172 10.32 10.44 15.00
CA GLU A 172 10.72 10.98 16.32
C GLU A 172 10.46 12.48 16.40
N GLY A 173 10.73 13.23 15.33
CA GLY A 173 10.37 14.65 15.25
C GLY A 173 8.86 14.92 15.32
N MET A 174 8.02 14.01 14.80
CA MET A 174 6.55 14.12 14.86
C MET A 174 5.96 13.68 16.20
N LEU A 175 6.67 12.86 16.96
CA LEU A 175 6.22 12.39 18.27
C LEU A 175 6.53 13.40 19.40
N LEU A 176 7.47 14.29 19.17
CA LEU A 176 7.85 15.33 20.14
C LEU A 176 6.97 16.59 20.04
N LEU A 177 6.12 16.68 19.03
CA LEU A 177 5.13 17.75 18.81
C LEU A 177 3.76 17.33 19.30
#